data_6a4a3dc82e6ce21aa421179bda1b2270
#
_entry.id   6a4a3dc82e6ce21aa421179bda1b2270
#
_cell.length_a   1.000
_cell.length_b   1.000
_cell.length_c   1.000
_cell.angle_alpha   90.00
_cell.angle_beta   90.00
_cell.angle_gamma   90.00
#
_symmetry.space_group_name_H-M   'P 1'
#
loop_
_entity.id
_entity.type
_entity.pdbx_description
1 polymer ?
#
loop_
_entity_poly.entity_id
_entity_poly.type
_entity_poly.pdbx_seq_one_letter_code
_entity_poly.pdbx_strand_id
1 'polypeptide(L)'
;MRLQELPQYVAIDIKEALEERFMDSEAMYVRFLRKLLTTDDYRLMEEAAEAGNWQEVLRYAHNLMGVCATLGLTGLQTQFADIVSLLRSGDYTVPQLQAKLVAVKNDWQRTLQYIEELESA
;
A
#
# COMPACT_ATOMS: atom_id res chain seq x y z
N MET A 1 -16.12 9.69 -7.02
CA MET A 1 -16.25 9.47 -5.55
C MET A 1 -15.54 10.60 -4.81
N ARG A 2 -16.13 11.08 -3.75
CA ARG A 2 -15.51 12.07 -2.89
C ARG A 2 -14.54 11.41 -1.93
N LEU A 3 -13.48 12.13 -1.55
CA LEU A 3 -12.46 11.63 -0.62
C LEU A 3 -13.08 11.07 0.67
N GLN A 4 -14.08 11.75 1.22
CA GLN A 4 -14.73 11.38 2.48
C GLN A 4 -15.48 10.05 2.41
N GLU A 5 -15.77 9.55 1.21
CA GLU A 5 -16.44 8.26 1.02
C GLU A 5 -15.46 7.09 1.01
N LEU A 6 -14.17 7.35 0.79
CA LEU A 6 -13.17 6.31 0.66
C LEU A 6 -13.06 5.39 1.87
N PRO A 7 -13.19 5.86 3.14
CA PRO A 7 -13.12 4.98 4.31
C PRO A 7 -14.18 3.91 4.38
N GLN A 8 -15.26 4.02 3.61
CA GLN A 8 -16.30 2.98 3.53
C GLN A 8 -15.78 1.72 2.82
N TYR A 9 -14.75 1.84 2.01
CA TYR A 9 -14.28 0.77 1.13
C TYR A 9 -12.84 0.35 1.40
N VAL A 10 -12.04 1.25 2.00
CA VAL A 10 -10.61 1.08 2.20
C VAL A 10 -10.25 1.48 3.63
N ALA A 11 -9.37 0.71 4.26
CA ALA A 11 -8.84 1.06 5.59
C ALA A 11 -7.86 2.22 5.45
N ILE A 12 -8.33 3.42 5.78
CA ILE A 12 -7.58 4.66 5.61
C ILE A 12 -7.91 5.64 6.75
N ASP A 13 -6.91 6.32 7.26
CA ASP A 13 -7.06 7.39 8.23
C ASP A 13 -6.79 8.73 7.56
N ILE A 14 -7.84 9.29 6.94
CA ILE A 14 -7.77 10.54 6.19
C ILE A 14 -7.41 11.70 7.10
N LYS A 15 -8.05 11.81 8.26
CA LYS A 15 -7.86 12.94 9.16
C LYS A 15 -6.40 13.04 9.61
N GLU A 16 -5.82 11.95 10.05
CA GLU A 16 -4.44 11.92 10.52
C GLU A 16 -3.48 12.31 9.37
N ALA A 17 -3.67 11.74 8.19
CA ALA A 17 -2.81 12.04 7.05
C ALA A 17 -2.91 13.52 6.63
N LEU A 18 -4.13 14.05 6.53
CA LEU A 18 -4.34 15.46 6.17
C LEU A 18 -3.69 16.41 7.16
N GLU A 19 -3.93 16.21 8.45
CA GLU A 19 -3.42 17.11 9.50
C GLU A 19 -1.90 17.01 9.64
N GLU A 20 -1.36 15.81 9.60
CA GLU A 20 0.05 15.59 9.94
C GLU A 20 1.00 15.70 8.74
N ARG A 21 0.53 15.40 7.52
CA ARG A 21 1.44 15.29 6.38
C ARG A 21 1.05 16.09 5.15
N PHE A 22 -0.20 16.53 5.03
CA PHE A 22 -0.69 17.21 3.83
C PHE A 22 -1.21 18.63 4.10
N MET A 23 -0.92 19.20 5.27
CA MET A 23 -1.27 20.58 5.63
C MET A 23 -2.75 20.90 5.38
N ASP A 24 -3.62 19.92 5.68
CA ASP A 24 -5.07 20.01 5.46
C ASP A 24 -5.48 20.26 4.01
N SER A 25 -4.59 20.03 3.04
CA SER A 25 -4.89 20.19 1.62
C SER A 25 -5.44 18.90 1.02
N GLU A 26 -6.76 18.82 0.85
CA GLU A 26 -7.39 17.68 0.18
C GLU A 26 -6.88 17.51 -1.25
N ALA A 27 -6.69 18.62 -1.98
CA ALA A 27 -6.19 18.58 -3.34
C ALA A 27 -4.82 17.91 -3.43
N MET A 28 -3.91 18.28 -2.53
CA MET A 28 -2.59 17.66 -2.47
C MET A 28 -2.67 16.20 -2.09
N TYR A 29 -3.50 15.86 -1.10
CA TYR A 29 -3.67 14.49 -0.64
C TYR A 29 -4.20 13.58 -1.75
N VAL A 30 -5.26 13.99 -2.43
CA VAL A 30 -5.83 13.22 -3.55
C VAL A 30 -4.78 13.03 -4.65
N ARG A 31 -4.03 14.08 -4.97
CA ARG A 31 -2.96 13.98 -5.98
C ARG A 31 -1.91 12.92 -5.59
N PHE A 32 -1.50 12.88 -4.32
CA PHE A 32 -0.54 11.89 -3.86
C PHE A 32 -1.13 10.48 -3.78
N LEU A 33 -2.39 10.33 -3.38
CA LEU A 33 -3.08 9.04 -3.46
C LEU A 33 -3.09 8.52 -4.90
N ARG A 34 -3.40 9.38 -5.86
CA ARG A 34 -3.47 9.00 -7.28
C ARG A 34 -2.11 8.62 -7.85
N LYS A 35 -1.00 9.03 -7.25
CA LYS A 35 0.34 8.58 -7.67
C LYS A 35 0.53 7.07 -7.51
N LEU A 36 -0.23 6.42 -6.62
CA LEU A 36 -0.19 4.97 -6.50
C LEU A 36 -0.62 4.26 -7.78
N LEU A 37 -1.45 4.90 -8.61
CA LEU A 37 -1.92 4.32 -9.87
C LEU A 37 -0.79 4.13 -10.88
N THR A 38 0.32 4.86 -10.73
CA THR A 38 1.44 4.86 -11.65
C THR A 38 2.75 4.36 -11.03
N THR A 39 2.73 3.93 -9.77
CA THR A 39 3.95 3.40 -9.15
C THR A 39 4.29 2.01 -9.69
N ASP A 40 5.58 1.75 -9.89
CA ASP A 40 6.09 0.46 -10.35
C ASP A 40 6.46 -0.49 -9.21
N ASP A 41 6.56 0.00 -7.99
CA ASP A 41 7.09 -0.78 -6.85
C ASP A 41 6.31 -2.06 -6.61
N TYR A 42 4.97 -2.02 -6.76
CA TYR A 42 4.17 -3.22 -6.55
C TYR A 42 4.44 -4.28 -7.63
N ARG A 43 4.49 -3.87 -8.89
CA ARG A 43 4.80 -4.77 -10.01
C ARG A 43 6.18 -5.38 -9.87
N LEU A 44 7.16 -4.56 -9.47
CA LEU A 44 8.54 -5.03 -9.26
C LEU A 44 8.62 -6.00 -8.10
N MET A 45 7.85 -5.78 -7.03
CA MET A 45 7.75 -6.73 -5.92
C MET A 45 7.20 -8.08 -6.39
N GLU A 46 6.14 -8.07 -7.20
CA GLU A 46 5.56 -9.31 -7.73
C GLU A 46 6.56 -10.06 -8.62
N GLU A 47 7.26 -9.35 -9.50
CA GLU A 47 8.28 -9.95 -10.36
C GLU A 47 9.41 -10.59 -9.55
N ALA A 48 9.84 -9.91 -8.49
CA ALA A 48 10.87 -10.43 -7.59
C ALA A 48 10.38 -11.70 -6.87
N ALA A 49 9.12 -11.73 -6.44
CA ALA A 49 8.53 -12.88 -5.79
C ALA A 49 8.47 -14.09 -6.74
N GLU A 50 8.07 -13.88 -7.99
CA GLU A 50 8.03 -14.92 -9.01
C GLU A 50 9.42 -15.50 -9.30
N ALA A 51 10.45 -14.65 -9.23
CA ALA A 51 11.84 -15.07 -9.41
C ALA A 51 12.46 -15.68 -8.16
N GLY A 52 11.74 -15.72 -7.03
CA GLY A 52 12.27 -16.20 -5.76
C GLY A 52 13.31 -15.29 -5.14
N ASN A 53 13.37 -14.03 -5.57
CA ASN A 53 14.32 -13.04 -5.07
C ASN A 53 13.72 -12.30 -3.86
N TRP A 54 13.75 -12.96 -2.72
CA TRP A 54 13.10 -12.47 -1.50
C TRP A 54 13.77 -11.21 -0.94
N GLN A 55 15.05 -11.01 -1.20
CA GLN A 55 15.76 -9.81 -0.79
C GLN A 55 15.20 -8.57 -1.51
N GLU A 56 14.88 -8.69 -2.80
CA GLU A 56 14.24 -7.63 -3.55
C GLU A 56 12.78 -7.43 -3.15
N VAL A 57 12.06 -8.53 -2.84
CA VAL A 57 10.70 -8.43 -2.29
C VAL A 57 10.72 -7.61 -1.02
N LEU A 58 11.67 -7.85 -0.12
CA LEU A 58 11.83 -7.09 1.12
C LEU A 58 12.02 -5.60 0.83
N ARG A 59 12.87 -5.27 -0.13
CA ARG A 59 13.14 -3.87 -0.48
C ARG A 59 11.89 -3.14 -0.97
N TYR A 60 11.16 -3.76 -1.90
CA TYR A 60 9.94 -3.15 -2.44
C TYR A 60 8.81 -3.10 -1.42
N ALA A 61 8.63 -4.15 -0.62
CA ALA A 61 7.63 -4.16 0.44
C ALA A 61 7.89 -3.08 1.48
N HIS A 62 9.17 -2.85 1.83
CA HIS A 62 9.56 -1.78 2.74
C HIS A 62 9.21 -0.40 2.17
N ASN A 63 9.49 -0.17 0.89
CA ASN A 63 9.14 1.09 0.22
C ASN A 63 7.63 1.31 0.21
N LEU A 64 6.86 0.27 -0.14
CA LEU A 64 5.39 0.33 -0.18
C LEU A 64 4.80 0.57 1.21
N MET A 65 5.37 -0.04 2.24
CA MET A 65 4.97 0.20 3.63
C MET A 65 5.10 1.68 3.98
N GLY A 66 6.23 2.30 3.63
CA GLY A 66 6.48 3.72 3.89
C GLY A 66 5.51 4.64 3.15
N VAL A 67 5.25 4.35 1.88
CA VAL A 67 4.31 5.13 1.07
C VAL A 67 2.90 5.02 1.64
N CYS A 68 2.46 3.82 1.99
CA CYS A 68 1.13 3.61 2.57
C CYS A 68 1.00 4.31 3.93
N ALA A 69 2.06 4.30 4.75
CA ALA A 69 2.08 5.04 6.02
C ALA A 69 1.87 6.53 5.79
N THR A 70 2.58 7.10 4.83
CA THR A 70 2.47 8.53 4.48
C THR A 70 1.04 8.89 4.05
N LEU A 71 0.40 8.01 3.30
CA LEU A 71 -0.94 8.23 2.75
C LEU A 71 -2.07 7.85 3.72
N GLY A 72 -1.75 7.36 4.90
CA GLY A 72 -2.77 6.94 5.87
C GLY A 72 -3.50 5.66 5.48
N LEU A 73 -2.96 4.88 4.53
CA LEU A 73 -3.53 3.60 4.11
C LEU A 73 -3.15 2.51 5.13
N THR A 74 -3.85 2.54 6.26
CA THR A 74 -3.49 1.76 7.45
C THR A 74 -3.55 0.26 7.25
N GLY A 75 -4.51 -0.22 6.48
CA GLY A 75 -4.63 -1.66 6.20
C GLY A 75 -3.47 -2.18 5.36
N LEU A 76 -3.16 -1.49 4.25
CA LEU A 76 -2.04 -1.86 3.40
C LEU A 76 -0.71 -1.69 4.12
N GLN A 77 -0.56 -0.63 4.91
CA GLN A 77 0.64 -0.42 5.71
C GLN A 77 0.92 -1.63 6.61
N THR A 78 -0.09 -2.11 7.31
CA THR A 78 0.03 -3.28 8.20
C THR A 78 0.41 -4.54 7.41
N GLN A 79 -0.21 -4.75 6.26
CA GLN A 79 0.07 -5.93 5.43
C GLN A 79 1.50 -5.92 4.89
N PHE A 80 1.99 -4.78 4.40
CA PHE A 80 3.38 -4.68 3.97
C PHE A 80 4.35 -4.80 5.13
N ALA A 81 4.02 -4.25 6.29
CA ALA A 81 4.83 -4.38 7.50
C ALA A 81 4.96 -5.86 7.93
N ASP A 82 3.89 -6.63 7.82
CA ASP A 82 3.91 -8.06 8.12
C ASP A 82 4.84 -8.83 7.17
N ILE A 83 4.81 -8.50 5.88
CA ILE A 83 5.70 -9.11 4.90
C ILE A 83 7.16 -8.77 5.22
N VAL A 84 7.45 -7.50 5.50
CA VAL A 84 8.79 -7.03 5.88
C VAL A 84 9.28 -7.77 7.13
N SER A 85 8.45 -7.84 8.16
CA SER A 85 8.79 -8.48 9.43
C SER A 85 9.09 -9.97 9.22
N LEU A 86 8.25 -10.66 8.45
CA LEU A 86 8.42 -12.08 8.17
C LEU A 86 9.74 -12.35 7.42
N LEU A 87 10.02 -11.56 6.39
CA LEU A 87 11.26 -11.70 5.63
C LEU A 87 12.51 -11.39 6.47
N ARG A 88 12.44 -10.37 7.33
CA ARG A 88 13.56 -10.02 8.21
C ARG A 88 13.81 -11.07 9.28
N SER A 89 12.78 -11.78 9.72
CA SER A 89 12.93 -12.82 10.74
C SER A 89 13.76 -14.01 10.23
N GLY A 90 13.74 -14.27 8.93
CA GLY A 90 14.34 -15.45 8.33
C GLY A 90 13.66 -16.75 8.71
N ASP A 91 12.61 -16.69 9.53
CA ASP A 91 11.88 -17.86 10.04
C ASP A 91 10.50 -17.90 9.39
N TYR A 92 10.47 -18.37 8.14
CA TYR A 92 9.24 -18.47 7.37
C TYR A 92 9.32 -19.60 6.35
N THR A 93 8.14 -20.06 5.91
CA THR A 93 8.04 -20.94 4.75
C THR A 93 7.61 -20.14 3.53
N VAL A 94 7.96 -20.59 2.34
CA VAL A 94 7.52 -19.95 1.10
C VAL A 94 5.99 -19.89 1.01
N PRO A 95 5.23 -20.98 1.34
CA PRO A 95 3.77 -20.90 1.36
C PRO A 95 3.20 -19.82 2.30
N GLN A 96 3.81 -19.61 3.49
CA GLN A 96 3.38 -18.53 4.39
C GLN A 96 3.53 -17.18 3.74
N LEU A 97 4.65 -16.94 3.10
CA LEU A 97 4.94 -15.68 2.41
C LEU A 97 4.00 -15.49 1.22
N GLN A 98 3.79 -16.54 0.44
CA GLN A 98 2.86 -16.48 -0.71
C GLN A 98 1.43 -16.16 -0.29
N ALA A 99 0.96 -16.70 0.83
CA ALA A 99 -0.37 -16.39 1.35
C ALA A 99 -0.51 -14.90 1.70
N LYS A 100 0.52 -14.31 2.31
CA LYS A 100 0.53 -12.87 2.61
C LYS A 100 0.56 -12.02 1.34
N LEU A 101 1.29 -12.46 0.32
CA LEU A 101 1.36 -11.76 -0.96
C LEU A 101 0.01 -11.80 -1.70
N VAL A 102 -0.69 -12.93 -1.65
CA VAL A 102 -2.05 -13.03 -2.22
C VAL A 102 -3.01 -12.09 -1.52
N ALA A 103 -2.98 -12.06 -0.18
CA ALA A 103 -3.88 -11.20 0.60
C ALA A 103 -3.65 -9.72 0.29
N VAL A 104 -2.39 -9.26 0.25
CA VAL A 104 -2.07 -7.86 -0.04
C VAL A 104 -2.40 -7.51 -1.48
N LYS A 105 -2.26 -8.45 -2.42
CA LYS A 105 -2.62 -8.22 -3.82
C LYS A 105 -4.10 -7.85 -3.97
N ASN A 106 -4.98 -8.61 -3.30
CA ASN A 106 -6.41 -8.35 -3.36
C ASN A 106 -6.74 -6.95 -2.81
N ASP A 107 -6.16 -6.59 -1.67
CA ASP A 107 -6.40 -5.28 -1.05
C ASP A 107 -5.77 -4.15 -1.83
N TRP A 108 -4.59 -4.38 -2.43
CA TRP A 108 -3.93 -3.41 -3.29
C TRP A 108 -4.78 -3.08 -4.52
N GLN A 109 -5.24 -4.11 -5.22
CA GLN A 109 -6.07 -3.94 -6.42
C GLN A 109 -7.37 -3.22 -6.10
N ARG A 110 -8.03 -3.59 -5.00
CA ARG A 110 -9.26 -2.94 -4.56
C ARG A 110 -9.01 -1.47 -4.22
N THR A 111 -7.92 -1.18 -3.50
CA THR A 111 -7.56 0.18 -3.12
C THR A 111 -7.32 1.04 -4.36
N LEU A 112 -6.58 0.54 -5.34
CA LEU A 112 -6.34 1.28 -6.59
C LEU A 112 -7.64 1.54 -7.34
N GLN A 113 -8.55 0.58 -7.38
CA GLN A 113 -9.84 0.73 -8.02
C GLN A 113 -10.62 1.90 -7.44
N TYR A 114 -10.69 2.01 -6.11
CA TYR A 114 -11.39 3.12 -5.47
C TYR A 114 -10.66 4.45 -5.57
N ILE A 115 -9.33 4.43 -5.53
CA ILE A 115 -8.53 5.66 -5.75
C ILE A 115 -8.81 6.21 -7.15
N GLU A 116 -8.92 5.34 -8.15
CA GLU A 116 -9.21 5.74 -9.52
C GLU A 116 -10.54 6.48 -9.64
N GLU A 117 -11.50 6.17 -8.77
CA GLU A 117 -12.81 6.80 -8.73
C GLU A 117 -12.84 8.13 -7.98
N LEU A 118 -11.74 8.55 -7.35
CA LEU A 118 -11.68 9.82 -6.62
C LEU A 118 -11.81 10.99 -7.59
N GLU A 119 -12.67 11.94 -7.21
CA GLU A 119 -12.82 13.19 -7.94
C GLU A 119 -11.55 14.04 -7.76
N SER A 120 -11.14 14.67 -8.86
CA SER A 120 -10.05 15.64 -8.80
C SER A 120 -10.49 16.85 -7.99
N ALA A 121 -9.69 17.19 -7.00
CA ALA A 121 -9.97 18.36 -6.16
C ALA A 121 -9.56 19.65 -6.87
#